data_69f7658e8335bf47c0b3a4abadf766a5
#
_entry.id   69f7658e8335bf47c0b3a4abadf766a5
#
_cell.length_a   1.000
_cell.length_b   1.000
_cell.length_c   1.000
_cell.angle_alpha   90.00
_cell.angle_beta   90.00
_cell.angle_gamma   90.00
#
_symmetry.space_group_name_H-M   'P 1'
#
loop_
_entity.id
_entity.type
_entity.pdbx_description
1 polymer ?
#
loop_
_entity_poly.entity_id
_entity_poly.type
_entity_poly.pdbx_seq_one_letter_code
_entity_poly.pdbx_strand_id
1 'polypeptide(L)'
;MDLIMGMNSGSSFDGIDVILAETEIDADGFPKAPRFLKGGSYEWPEEVASIVRDAFVNKVDMVGLNRLNYLCGAVFAEKAAQFMKENNIASADVKVLGLDTQTIYQEQPNHAAIEKMTQEEKDDWVGRWLSGNYPCGTQMGDASVIANLTNLDTVTHFRPADHTSGGAAAPLMPYLDYVLFRKNPGYTMTLNIGGIANLHVANADRRRMFGFDTGPGNIISNYMCHELFGLEYDKDGKIAASGKVDEKLLEYFMQHPFWDRPVPRSGWSQDYSADYIQDTIRKFSYLPKEDLLATACAFTGAAVARSLKENVPEEIIRQTKKLYASGGGVKNPQIMKEIQDRLPEGIELTTSAEIGIPPEYKEAVKFATLAYSTIHCIPGNIPAAGHASQYAIMGRIALAPRHIAGGYEFKR
;
A
#
# COMPACT_ATOMS: atom_id res chain seq x y z
N MET A 1 2.37 26.20 6.71
CA MET A 1 2.27 24.76 6.31
C MET A 1 3.47 24.43 5.45
N ASP A 2 4.07 23.25 5.66
CA ASP A 2 5.22 22.76 4.89
C ASP A 2 4.72 22.00 3.66
N LEU A 3 5.39 22.23 2.51
CA LEU A 3 5.17 21.40 1.32
C LEU A 3 5.92 20.09 1.47
N ILE A 4 5.24 18.99 1.21
CA ILE A 4 5.79 17.63 1.26
C ILE A 4 5.52 16.92 -0.06
N MET A 5 6.48 16.13 -0.51
CA MET A 5 6.31 15.25 -1.67
C MET A 5 6.25 13.79 -1.24
N GLY A 6 5.47 13.01 -1.96
CA GLY A 6 5.41 11.57 -1.78
C GLY A 6 5.48 10.85 -3.10
N MET A 7 6.09 9.67 -3.10
CA MET A 7 6.12 8.80 -4.26
C MET A 7 5.75 7.37 -3.86
N ASN A 8 5.16 6.66 -4.80
CA ASN A 8 4.85 5.24 -4.65
C ASN A 8 4.97 4.52 -6.00
N SER A 9 5.59 3.35 -6.00
CA SER A 9 5.54 2.46 -7.15
C SER A 9 4.68 1.21 -6.87
N GLY A 10 4.40 0.95 -5.60
CA GLY A 10 3.64 -0.21 -5.17
C GLY A 10 4.33 -1.56 -5.42
N SER A 11 3.77 -2.61 -4.86
CA SER A 11 4.16 -3.99 -5.16
C SER A 11 3.56 -4.49 -6.48
N SER A 12 2.53 -3.80 -7.01
CA SER A 12 1.92 -4.06 -8.31
C SER A 12 2.85 -3.72 -9.49
N PHE A 13 3.79 -2.79 -9.25
CA PHE A 13 4.76 -2.36 -10.26
C PHE A 13 4.09 -1.85 -11.56
N ASP A 14 3.00 -1.12 -11.42
CA ASP A 14 2.15 -0.61 -12.51
C ASP A 14 2.41 0.87 -12.88
N GLY A 15 3.36 1.51 -12.19
CA GLY A 15 3.74 2.90 -12.45
C GLY A 15 4.43 3.54 -11.25
N ILE A 16 4.69 4.82 -11.36
CA ILE A 16 5.26 5.66 -10.30
C ILE A 16 4.34 6.85 -10.09
N ASP A 17 3.64 6.86 -8.98
CA ASP A 17 2.83 8.01 -8.56
C ASP A 17 3.69 9.01 -7.79
N VAL A 18 3.52 10.29 -8.09
CA VAL A 18 4.19 11.40 -7.41
C VAL A 18 3.15 12.41 -6.98
N ILE A 19 3.22 12.89 -5.74
CA ILE A 19 2.29 13.90 -5.22
C ILE A 19 3.03 15.07 -4.57
N LEU A 20 2.33 16.20 -4.55
CA LEU A 20 2.61 17.33 -3.68
C LEU A 20 1.43 17.51 -2.72
N ALA A 21 1.72 17.65 -1.46
CA ALA A 21 0.74 17.95 -0.43
C ALA A 21 1.32 19.00 0.55
N GLU A 22 0.47 19.54 1.41
CA GLU A 22 0.94 20.39 2.50
C GLU A 22 0.40 19.89 3.84
N THR A 23 1.20 20.06 4.88
CA THR A 23 0.84 19.75 6.26
C THR A 23 1.61 20.63 7.24
N GLU A 24 1.33 20.50 8.51
CA GLU A 24 2.10 21.09 9.62
C GLU A 24 1.89 20.24 10.88
N ILE A 25 2.79 20.36 11.85
CA ILE A 25 2.63 19.73 13.15
C ILE A 25 1.57 20.51 13.94
N ASP A 26 0.58 19.83 14.49
CA ASP A 26 -0.46 20.44 15.30
C ASP A 26 -0.07 20.52 16.79
N ALA A 27 -0.98 21.06 17.59
CA ALA A 27 -0.76 21.24 19.04
C ALA A 27 -0.56 19.92 19.82
N ASP A 28 -1.00 18.79 19.25
CA ASP A 28 -0.82 17.46 19.85
C ASP A 28 0.53 16.83 19.46
N GLY A 29 1.33 17.51 18.64
CA GLY A 29 2.64 17.02 18.18
C GLY A 29 2.59 16.02 17.02
N PHE A 30 1.48 15.95 16.28
CA PHE A 30 1.32 15.09 15.11
C PHE A 30 1.08 15.90 13.84
N PRO A 31 1.37 15.34 12.65
CA PRO A 31 0.96 15.97 11.41
C PRO A 31 -0.55 16.19 11.37
N LYS A 32 -0.98 17.34 10.89
CA LYS A 32 -2.36 17.52 10.45
C LYS A 32 -2.65 16.64 9.25
N ALA A 33 -3.91 16.34 8.99
CA ALA A 33 -4.32 15.67 7.76
C ALA A 33 -3.72 16.41 6.54
N PRO A 34 -2.91 15.75 5.72
CA PRO A 34 -2.26 16.41 4.59
C PRO A 34 -3.30 16.86 3.56
N ARG A 35 -3.16 18.09 3.09
CA ARG A 35 -3.97 18.62 2.00
C ARG A 35 -3.28 18.31 0.68
N PHE A 36 -3.88 17.45 -0.10
CA PHE A 36 -3.42 17.13 -1.45
C PHE A 36 -3.47 18.37 -2.35
N LEU A 37 -2.42 18.62 -3.11
CA LEU A 37 -2.31 19.76 -4.01
C LEU A 37 -2.26 19.33 -5.48
N LYS A 38 -1.38 18.39 -5.80
CA LYS A 38 -1.12 17.90 -7.15
C LYS A 38 -0.69 16.44 -7.13
N GLY A 39 -0.94 15.73 -8.22
CA GLY A 39 -0.45 14.39 -8.47
C GLY A 39 -0.11 14.18 -9.94
N GLY A 40 0.76 13.23 -10.20
CA GLY A 40 1.13 12.75 -11.53
C GLY A 40 1.52 11.29 -11.46
N SER A 41 1.24 10.54 -12.52
CA SER A 41 1.60 9.13 -12.66
C SER A 41 2.54 8.97 -13.86
N TYR A 42 3.60 8.22 -13.69
CA TYR A 42 4.68 8.05 -14.66
C TYR A 42 4.97 6.58 -14.88
N GLU A 43 5.37 6.24 -16.09
CA GLU A 43 5.79 4.89 -16.43
C GLU A 43 7.26 4.65 -16.04
N TRP A 44 7.57 3.40 -15.73
CA TRP A 44 8.94 2.93 -15.62
C TRP A 44 9.61 2.89 -17.01
N PRO A 45 10.89 3.29 -17.13
CA PRO A 45 11.65 2.95 -18.32
C PRO A 45 11.72 1.43 -18.51
N GLU A 46 11.39 0.92 -19.70
CA GLU A 46 11.25 -0.53 -19.93
C GLU A 46 12.55 -1.29 -19.66
N GLU A 47 13.68 -0.69 -19.93
CA GLU A 47 15.00 -1.30 -19.66
C GLU A 47 15.19 -1.58 -18.16
N VAL A 48 14.74 -0.67 -17.28
CA VAL A 48 14.80 -0.87 -15.82
C VAL A 48 13.68 -1.79 -15.35
N ALA A 49 12.49 -1.63 -15.90
CA ALA A 49 11.33 -2.46 -15.58
C ALA A 49 11.59 -3.95 -15.84
N SER A 50 12.27 -4.28 -16.94
CA SER A 50 12.68 -5.65 -17.25
C SER A 50 13.57 -6.24 -16.15
N ILE A 51 14.56 -5.47 -15.66
CA ILE A 51 15.48 -5.93 -14.60
C ILE A 51 14.71 -6.12 -13.27
N VAL A 52 13.76 -5.22 -12.96
CA VAL A 52 12.91 -5.35 -11.76
C VAL A 52 12.09 -6.64 -11.83
N ARG A 53 11.45 -6.94 -12.99
CA ARG A 53 10.69 -8.18 -13.18
C ARG A 53 11.57 -9.43 -13.03
N ASP A 54 12.80 -9.40 -13.54
CA ASP A 54 13.77 -10.49 -13.36
C ASP A 54 14.20 -10.65 -11.88
N ALA A 55 14.31 -9.54 -11.14
CA ALA A 55 14.62 -9.58 -9.71
C ALA A 55 13.49 -10.23 -8.89
N PHE A 56 12.22 -10.02 -9.22
CA PHE A 56 11.08 -10.68 -8.55
C PHE A 56 11.13 -12.20 -8.62
N VAL A 57 11.77 -12.75 -9.65
CA VAL A 57 11.87 -14.20 -9.87
C VAL A 57 13.30 -14.72 -9.66
N ASN A 58 14.13 -14.00 -8.91
CA ASN A 58 15.50 -14.35 -8.55
C ASN A 58 16.45 -14.61 -9.75
N LYS A 59 16.25 -13.92 -10.87
CA LYS A 59 17.11 -14.03 -12.06
C LYS A 59 18.24 -12.99 -12.09
N VAL A 60 18.31 -12.11 -11.09
CA VAL A 60 19.33 -11.08 -10.97
C VAL A 60 20.33 -11.47 -9.88
N ASP A 61 21.60 -11.48 -10.22
CA ASP A 61 22.68 -11.77 -9.27
C ASP A 61 22.95 -10.60 -8.31
N MET A 62 23.83 -10.81 -7.33
CA MET A 62 24.16 -9.79 -6.32
C MET A 62 24.70 -8.50 -6.95
N VAL A 63 25.49 -8.57 -8.02
CA VAL A 63 26.04 -7.40 -8.70
C VAL A 63 24.91 -6.65 -9.41
N GLY A 64 24.03 -7.38 -10.08
CA GLY A 64 22.85 -6.84 -10.73
C GLY A 64 21.90 -6.16 -9.74
N LEU A 65 21.63 -6.79 -8.57
CA LEU A 65 20.82 -6.20 -7.52
C LEU A 65 21.41 -4.88 -6.99
N ASN A 66 22.74 -4.84 -6.76
CA ASN A 66 23.39 -3.59 -6.37
C ASN A 66 23.23 -2.49 -7.43
N ARG A 67 23.41 -2.80 -8.72
CA ARG A 67 23.19 -1.85 -9.81
C ARG A 67 21.74 -1.42 -9.89
N LEU A 68 20.81 -2.36 -9.70
CA LEU A 68 19.36 -2.09 -9.70
C LEU A 68 18.97 -1.08 -8.62
N ASN A 69 19.59 -1.15 -7.43
CA ASN A 69 19.35 -0.18 -6.36
C ASN A 69 19.65 1.27 -6.79
N TYR A 70 20.77 1.48 -7.52
CA TYR A 70 21.11 2.80 -8.08
C TYR A 70 20.22 3.19 -9.25
N LEU A 71 19.90 2.24 -10.14
CA LEU A 71 19.00 2.48 -11.28
C LEU A 71 17.62 2.91 -10.82
N CYS A 72 17.01 2.19 -9.86
CA CYS A 72 15.73 2.58 -9.28
C CYS A 72 15.81 3.96 -8.62
N GLY A 73 16.90 4.25 -7.88
CA GLY A 73 17.13 5.56 -7.30
C GLY A 73 17.17 6.67 -8.34
N ALA A 74 17.86 6.44 -9.48
CA ALA A 74 17.93 7.40 -10.58
C ALA A 74 16.56 7.60 -11.27
N VAL A 75 15.79 6.52 -11.49
CA VAL A 75 14.43 6.61 -12.05
C VAL A 75 13.51 7.43 -11.12
N PHE A 76 13.49 7.14 -9.82
CA PHE A 76 12.69 7.92 -8.88
C PHE A 76 13.10 9.39 -8.86
N ALA A 77 14.41 9.68 -8.90
CA ALA A 77 14.91 11.04 -8.97
C ALA A 77 14.46 11.76 -10.25
N GLU A 78 14.52 11.08 -11.40
CA GLU A 78 14.08 11.62 -12.69
C GLU A 78 12.58 11.96 -12.66
N LYS A 79 11.72 11.03 -12.13
CA LYS A 79 10.28 11.26 -12.07
C LYS A 79 9.93 12.36 -11.08
N ALA A 80 10.61 12.45 -9.93
CA ALA A 80 10.45 13.57 -9.00
C ALA A 80 10.85 14.91 -9.65
N ALA A 81 11.99 14.97 -10.34
CA ALA A 81 12.44 16.18 -11.05
C ALA A 81 11.49 16.56 -12.20
N GLN A 82 11.00 15.59 -12.96
CA GLN A 82 9.99 15.78 -14.00
C GLN A 82 8.71 16.39 -13.42
N PHE A 83 8.16 15.79 -12.35
CA PHE A 83 6.95 16.29 -11.67
C PHE A 83 7.14 17.73 -11.15
N MET A 84 8.29 18.02 -10.52
CA MET A 84 8.60 19.37 -10.04
C MET A 84 8.65 20.37 -11.19
N LYS A 85 9.28 20.03 -12.30
CA LYS A 85 9.38 20.88 -13.50
C LYS A 85 8.01 21.16 -14.11
N GLU A 86 7.19 20.11 -14.31
CA GLU A 86 5.84 20.20 -14.89
C GLU A 86 4.89 21.08 -14.05
N ASN A 87 5.13 21.13 -12.74
CA ASN A 87 4.30 21.85 -11.79
C ASN A 87 4.91 23.15 -11.27
N ASN A 88 6.09 23.57 -11.78
CA ASN A 88 6.84 24.77 -11.35
C ASN A 88 7.14 24.77 -9.83
N ILE A 89 7.59 23.62 -9.30
CA ILE A 89 7.96 23.44 -7.89
C ILE A 89 9.48 23.57 -7.76
N ALA A 90 9.95 24.49 -6.91
CA ALA A 90 11.37 24.55 -6.57
C ALA A 90 11.70 23.54 -5.47
N SER A 91 12.83 22.83 -5.57
CA SER A 91 13.26 21.87 -4.56
C SER A 91 13.46 22.52 -3.17
N ALA A 92 13.80 23.80 -3.13
CA ALA A 92 13.96 24.57 -1.90
C ALA A 92 12.65 24.75 -1.12
N ASP A 93 11.50 24.72 -1.81
CA ASP A 93 10.19 24.89 -1.19
C ASP A 93 9.66 23.58 -0.57
N VAL A 94 10.19 22.43 -1.00
CA VAL A 94 9.77 21.13 -0.51
C VAL A 94 10.55 20.74 0.74
N LYS A 95 9.84 20.49 1.82
CA LYS A 95 10.44 20.14 3.12
C LYS A 95 11.10 18.77 3.10
N VAL A 96 10.43 17.78 2.52
CA VAL A 96 10.90 16.39 2.46
C VAL A 96 10.18 15.63 1.33
N LEU A 97 10.89 14.67 0.74
CA LEU A 97 10.35 13.64 -0.16
C LEU A 97 10.32 12.31 0.59
N GLY A 98 9.17 11.62 0.55
CA GLY A 98 9.02 10.26 1.10
C GLY A 98 8.64 9.24 0.03
N LEU A 99 9.30 8.08 0.03
CA LEU A 99 8.92 6.97 -0.83
C LEU A 99 9.36 5.62 -0.23
N ASP A 100 8.57 4.58 -0.46
CA ASP A 100 8.94 3.21 -0.07
C ASP A 100 9.62 2.48 -1.23
N THR A 101 10.48 3.10 -1.94
CA THR A 101 11.25 2.53 -3.07
C THR A 101 10.66 1.21 -3.65
N GLN A 102 11.24 0.57 -4.63
CA GLN A 102 10.66 -0.62 -5.24
C GLN A 102 10.89 -1.87 -4.37
N THR A 103 9.84 -2.42 -3.79
CA THR A 103 9.92 -3.67 -3.01
C THR A 103 10.17 -4.84 -3.94
N ILE A 104 11.29 -5.54 -3.75
CA ILE A 104 11.66 -6.78 -4.46
C ILE A 104 11.30 -8.01 -3.64
N TYR A 105 11.48 -7.92 -2.32
CA TYR A 105 11.26 -9.02 -1.39
C TYR A 105 10.72 -8.51 -0.05
N GLN A 106 9.81 -9.26 0.55
CA GLN A 106 9.24 -8.96 1.86
C GLN A 106 8.84 -10.25 2.56
N GLU A 107 9.38 -10.48 3.76
CA GLU A 107 8.96 -11.57 4.65
C GLU A 107 7.92 -11.08 5.67
N GLN A 108 7.08 -12.00 6.10
CA GLN A 108 6.20 -11.79 7.24
C GLN A 108 6.84 -12.37 8.51
N PRO A 109 6.66 -11.74 9.67
CA PRO A 109 7.14 -12.28 10.94
C PRO A 109 6.37 -13.55 11.32
N ASN A 110 7.07 -14.49 11.94
CA ASN A 110 6.42 -15.63 12.60
C ASN A 110 5.98 -15.22 14.02
N HIS A 111 4.87 -14.48 14.11
CA HIS A 111 4.39 -13.96 15.39
C HIS A 111 4.21 -15.06 16.45
N ALA A 112 3.67 -16.23 16.07
CA ALA A 112 3.46 -17.34 17.00
C ALA A 112 4.77 -17.89 17.59
N ALA A 113 5.87 -17.84 16.83
CA ALA A 113 7.19 -18.20 17.32
C ALA A 113 7.79 -17.07 18.17
N ILE A 114 7.70 -15.82 17.70
CA ILE A 114 8.21 -14.64 18.42
C ILE A 114 7.58 -14.50 19.81
N GLU A 115 6.26 -14.76 19.93
CA GLU A 115 5.56 -14.72 21.23
C GLU A 115 6.13 -15.74 22.24
N LYS A 116 6.55 -16.90 21.75
CA LYS A 116 7.11 -17.97 22.59
C LYS A 116 8.59 -17.79 22.95
N MET A 117 9.30 -16.86 22.30
CA MET A 117 10.70 -16.58 22.60
C MET A 117 10.83 -16.02 24.02
N THR A 118 11.86 -16.48 24.72
CA THR A 118 12.27 -15.93 26.02
C THR A 118 12.76 -14.48 25.86
N GLN A 119 12.86 -13.74 26.96
CA GLN A 119 13.41 -12.39 26.91
C GLN A 119 14.89 -12.40 26.47
N GLU A 120 15.67 -13.38 26.88
CA GLU A 120 17.07 -13.55 26.48
C GLU A 120 17.19 -13.74 24.96
N GLU A 121 16.35 -14.59 24.34
CA GLU A 121 16.32 -14.78 22.89
C GLU A 121 15.85 -13.51 22.17
N LYS A 122 14.93 -12.74 22.76
CA LYS A 122 14.49 -11.44 22.21
C LYS A 122 15.58 -10.37 22.33
N ASP A 123 16.47 -10.45 23.28
CA ASP A 123 17.59 -9.53 23.51
C ASP A 123 18.84 -9.91 22.71
N ASP A 124 18.91 -11.12 22.17
CA ASP A 124 19.94 -11.53 21.22
C ASP A 124 19.66 -10.94 19.83
N TRP A 125 20.26 -9.80 19.55
CA TRP A 125 20.04 -9.05 18.32
C TRP A 125 20.43 -9.80 17.04
N VAL A 126 21.41 -10.67 17.08
CA VAL A 126 21.82 -11.49 15.93
C VAL A 126 20.93 -12.72 15.82
N GLY A 127 20.70 -13.41 16.94
CA GLY A 127 19.87 -14.59 17.02
C GLY A 127 18.45 -14.38 16.54
N ARG A 128 17.88 -13.17 16.70
CA ARG A 128 16.56 -12.83 16.14
C ARG A 128 16.45 -13.18 14.66
N TRP A 129 17.39 -12.72 13.84
CA TRP A 129 17.39 -12.99 12.40
C TRP A 129 17.92 -14.38 12.04
N LEU A 130 18.87 -14.93 12.80
CA LEU A 130 19.32 -16.32 12.62
C LEU A 130 18.18 -17.32 12.87
N SER A 131 17.23 -16.99 13.73
CA SER A 131 16.06 -17.84 14.01
C SER A 131 15.12 -17.98 12.81
N GLY A 132 15.16 -17.06 11.84
CA GLY A 132 14.21 -16.98 10.73
C GLY A 132 12.79 -16.55 11.14
N ASN A 133 12.57 -16.11 12.39
CA ASN A 133 11.26 -15.71 12.89
C ASN A 133 10.99 -14.20 12.71
N TYR A 134 12.05 -13.39 12.73
CA TYR A 134 11.96 -11.95 12.49
C TYR A 134 11.95 -11.67 10.99
N PRO A 135 11.12 -10.71 10.52
CA PRO A 135 10.98 -10.42 9.10
C PRO A 135 12.17 -9.66 8.55
N CYS A 136 12.36 -9.75 7.27
CA CYS A 136 13.25 -8.87 6.51
C CYS A 136 12.59 -8.44 5.20
N GLY A 137 13.20 -7.48 4.52
CA GLY A 137 12.73 -7.03 3.21
C GLY A 137 13.81 -6.29 2.44
N THR A 138 13.66 -6.31 1.13
CA THR A 138 14.56 -5.61 0.22
C THR A 138 13.76 -4.66 -0.66
N GLN A 139 14.05 -3.36 -0.50
CA GLN A 139 13.51 -2.29 -1.32
C GLN A 139 14.65 -1.65 -2.12
N MET A 140 14.47 -1.48 -3.44
CA MET A 140 15.45 -0.93 -4.37
C MET A 140 15.16 0.53 -4.69
N GLY A 141 16.16 1.40 -4.54
CA GLY A 141 16.09 2.84 -4.75
C GLY A 141 16.85 3.58 -3.66
N ASP A 142 18.16 3.78 -3.89
CA ASP A 142 19.03 4.41 -2.89
C ASP A 142 18.61 5.87 -2.64
N ALA A 143 18.34 6.19 -1.37
CA ALA A 143 17.87 7.50 -0.94
C ALA A 143 18.93 8.60 -1.22
N SER A 144 20.23 8.28 -1.12
CA SER A 144 21.29 9.25 -1.36
C SER A 144 21.40 9.62 -2.84
N VAL A 145 21.16 8.65 -3.74
CA VAL A 145 21.06 8.93 -5.18
C VAL A 145 19.92 9.91 -5.44
N ILE A 146 18.74 9.65 -4.88
CA ILE A 146 17.57 10.52 -5.05
C ILE A 146 17.86 11.91 -4.48
N ALA A 147 18.32 12.00 -3.25
CA ALA A 147 18.57 13.28 -2.58
C ALA A 147 19.61 14.15 -3.32
N ASN A 148 20.68 13.52 -3.81
CA ASN A 148 21.74 14.24 -4.54
C ASN A 148 21.29 14.71 -5.93
N LEU A 149 20.48 13.95 -6.64
CA LEU A 149 20.02 14.30 -7.98
C LEU A 149 18.88 15.33 -7.96
N THR A 150 18.01 15.29 -6.95
CA THR A 150 16.83 16.17 -6.86
C THR A 150 17.04 17.41 -6.00
N ASN A 151 18.06 17.42 -5.14
CA ASN A 151 18.27 18.39 -4.06
C ASN A 151 17.10 18.41 -3.05
N LEU A 152 16.46 17.23 -2.81
CA LEU A 152 15.40 17.04 -1.82
C LEU A 152 15.91 16.15 -0.68
N ASP A 153 15.67 16.55 0.57
CA ASP A 153 15.81 15.63 1.69
C ASP A 153 14.86 14.46 1.47
N THR A 154 15.41 13.25 1.45
CA THR A 154 14.68 12.05 1.04
C THR A 154 14.60 11.03 2.17
N VAL A 155 13.42 10.52 2.45
CA VAL A 155 13.19 9.45 3.43
C VAL A 155 12.67 8.21 2.70
N THR A 156 13.38 7.10 2.92
CA THR A 156 13.03 5.80 2.33
C THR A 156 13.12 4.68 3.37
N HIS A 157 12.87 3.42 2.97
CA HIS A 157 13.08 2.24 3.83
C HIS A 157 12.34 2.35 5.17
N PHE A 158 11.04 2.58 5.12
CA PHE A 158 10.23 2.74 6.34
C PHE A 158 10.11 1.44 7.16
N ARG A 159 10.23 0.27 6.54
CA ARG A 159 9.91 -1.03 7.14
C ARG A 159 10.91 -1.53 8.19
N PRO A 160 12.25 -1.37 8.04
CA PRO A 160 13.22 -1.98 8.95
C PRO A 160 13.05 -1.63 10.43
N ALA A 161 12.63 -0.40 10.73
CA ALA A 161 12.42 0.02 12.13
C ALA A 161 11.28 -0.75 12.82
N ASP A 162 10.22 -1.08 12.09
CA ASP A 162 9.11 -1.90 12.59
C ASP A 162 9.52 -3.38 12.70
N HIS A 163 10.27 -3.90 11.71
CA HIS A 163 10.81 -5.26 11.71
C HIS A 163 11.66 -5.54 12.94
N THR A 164 12.49 -4.59 13.40
CA THR A 164 13.31 -4.76 14.60
C THR A 164 12.48 -5.00 15.87
N SER A 165 11.23 -4.59 15.86
CA SER A 165 10.26 -4.76 16.93
C SER A 165 9.33 -5.96 16.71
N GLY A 166 9.66 -6.85 15.77
CA GLY A 166 8.84 -8.01 15.40
C GLY A 166 7.58 -7.66 14.61
N GLY A 167 7.44 -6.41 14.19
CA GLY A 167 6.31 -5.95 13.38
C GLY A 167 6.41 -6.39 11.91
N ALA A 168 5.26 -6.55 11.26
CA ALA A 168 5.18 -6.93 9.85
C ALA A 168 5.58 -5.81 8.89
N ALA A 169 5.59 -4.54 9.34
CA ALA A 169 5.79 -3.35 8.52
C ALA A 169 4.91 -3.30 7.25
N ALA A 170 3.85 -4.07 7.25
CA ALA A 170 2.79 -4.14 6.25
C ALA A 170 1.49 -4.55 6.96
N PRO A 171 0.43 -3.75 6.83
CA PRO A 171 0.32 -2.50 6.06
C PRO A 171 0.95 -1.28 6.75
N LEU A 172 1.43 -0.31 5.96
CA LEU A 172 1.86 1.02 6.45
C LEU A 172 0.74 2.07 6.38
N MET A 173 -0.33 1.78 5.67
CA MET A 173 -1.49 2.67 5.49
C MET A 173 -2.17 3.09 6.81
N PRO A 174 -2.24 2.23 7.86
CA PRO A 174 -2.87 2.61 9.12
C PRO A 174 -2.31 3.88 9.74
N TYR A 175 -1.03 4.23 9.50
CA TYR A 175 -0.49 5.49 10.00
C TYR A 175 -1.11 6.72 9.34
N LEU A 176 -1.28 6.70 8.01
CA LEU A 176 -2.00 7.78 7.33
C LEU A 176 -3.45 7.85 7.82
N ASP A 177 -4.11 6.71 7.94
CA ASP A 177 -5.49 6.66 8.43
C ASP A 177 -5.60 7.20 9.86
N TYR A 178 -4.60 6.95 10.74
CA TYR A 178 -4.51 7.60 12.03
C TYR A 178 -4.43 9.14 11.89
N VAL A 179 -3.53 9.63 11.09
CA VAL A 179 -3.34 11.09 10.88
C VAL A 179 -4.62 11.74 10.35
N LEU A 180 -5.31 11.09 9.42
CA LEU A 180 -6.55 11.58 8.80
C LEU A 180 -7.71 11.60 9.79
N PHE A 181 -7.86 10.58 10.63
CA PHE A 181 -9.10 10.34 11.38
C PHE A 181 -8.93 10.39 12.89
N ARG A 182 -7.74 10.61 13.45
CA ARG A 182 -7.50 10.61 14.91
C ARG A 182 -8.31 11.63 15.70
N LYS A 183 -8.85 12.65 15.03
CA LYS A 183 -9.73 13.65 15.66
C LYS A 183 -11.22 13.35 15.49
N ASN A 184 -11.56 12.29 14.76
CA ASN A 184 -12.94 11.85 14.63
C ASN A 184 -13.38 11.11 15.89
N PRO A 185 -14.64 11.28 16.32
CA PRO A 185 -15.18 10.46 17.38
C PRO A 185 -15.37 9.01 16.91
N GLY A 186 -15.01 8.05 17.76
CA GLY A 186 -15.23 6.62 17.48
C GLY A 186 -14.25 6.04 16.46
N TYR A 187 -14.79 5.23 15.56
CA TYR A 187 -14.02 4.49 14.56
C TYR A 187 -14.32 4.98 13.15
N THR A 188 -13.30 4.91 12.29
CA THR A 188 -13.44 5.15 10.85
C THR A 188 -12.85 3.97 10.09
N MET A 189 -13.56 3.46 9.09
CA MET A 189 -13.06 2.37 8.25
C MET A 189 -12.59 2.87 6.90
N THR A 190 -11.48 2.31 6.43
CA THR A 190 -10.94 2.54 5.08
C THR A 190 -10.69 1.22 4.37
N LEU A 191 -10.88 1.20 3.05
CA LEU A 191 -10.68 0.05 2.19
C LEU A 191 -9.75 0.43 1.04
N ASN A 192 -8.63 -0.25 0.90
CA ASN A 192 -7.80 -0.12 -0.30
C ASN A 192 -8.12 -1.27 -1.25
N ILE A 193 -8.46 -0.96 -2.50
CA ILE A 193 -8.79 -1.94 -3.54
C ILE A 193 -7.69 -1.93 -4.59
N GLY A 194 -6.61 -2.66 -4.31
CA GLY A 194 -5.55 -3.00 -5.26
C GLY A 194 -5.78 -4.36 -5.88
N GLY A 195 -4.72 -5.09 -6.25
CA GLY A 195 -4.83 -6.51 -6.62
C GLY A 195 -5.48 -7.33 -5.50
N ILE A 196 -5.02 -7.12 -4.27
CA ILE A 196 -5.63 -7.58 -3.02
C ILE A 196 -6.36 -6.38 -2.39
N ALA A 197 -7.51 -6.61 -1.78
CA ALA A 197 -8.23 -5.61 -1.01
C ALA A 197 -7.89 -5.73 0.47
N ASN A 198 -7.68 -4.58 1.14
CA ASN A 198 -7.36 -4.54 2.57
C ASN A 198 -8.20 -3.50 3.29
N LEU A 199 -8.66 -3.87 4.49
CA LEU A 199 -9.48 -3.06 5.37
C LEU A 199 -8.65 -2.56 6.54
N HIS A 200 -8.80 -1.29 6.90
CA HIS A 200 -8.23 -0.72 8.12
C HIS A 200 -9.32 -0.06 8.95
N VAL A 201 -9.17 -0.18 10.26
CA VAL A 201 -10.02 0.47 11.25
C VAL A 201 -9.18 1.47 12.01
N ALA A 202 -9.44 2.76 11.79
CA ALA A 202 -8.76 3.88 12.43
C ALA A 202 -9.51 4.32 13.68
N ASN A 203 -8.74 4.75 14.69
CA ASN A 203 -9.24 5.28 15.96
C ASN A 203 -8.27 6.33 16.50
N ALA A 204 -8.73 7.23 17.37
CA ALA A 204 -7.86 8.19 18.05
C ALA A 204 -6.83 7.54 18.98
N ASP A 205 -7.14 6.37 19.53
CA ASP A 205 -6.20 5.52 20.26
C ASP A 205 -5.58 4.50 19.29
N ARG A 206 -4.27 4.66 19.00
CA ARG A 206 -3.50 3.77 18.11
C ARG A 206 -3.54 2.30 18.54
N ARG A 207 -3.78 2.00 19.83
CA ARG A 207 -3.86 0.63 20.36
C ARG A 207 -5.15 -0.07 19.97
N ARG A 208 -6.17 0.67 19.51
CA ARG A 208 -7.46 0.16 19.06
C ARG A 208 -7.55 0.04 17.54
N MET A 209 -6.50 0.43 16.85
CA MET A 209 -6.43 0.32 15.40
C MET A 209 -6.04 -1.09 14.98
N PHE A 210 -6.59 -1.55 13.88
CA PHE A 210 -6.24 -2.83 13.27
C PHE A 210 -6.51 -2.79 11.77
N GLY A 211 -5.99 -3.78 11.05
CA GLY A 211 -6.22 -3.94 9.63
C GLY A 211 -5.85 -5.34 9.16
N PHE A 212 -6.43 -5.76 8.06
CA PHE A 212 -6.19 -7.07 7.46
C PHE A 212 -6.67 -7.09 6.02
N ASP A 213 -6.17 -8.06 5.24
CA ASP A 213 -6.62 -8.26 3.88
C ASP A 213 -7.98 -8.98 3.86
N THR A 214 -8.91 -8.44 3.06
CA THR A 214 -10.27 -8.96 2.96
C THR A 214 -10.40 -10.08 1.92
N GLY A 215 -9.48 -10.14 0.96
CA GLY A 215 -9.50 -11.08 -0.15
C GLY A 215 -9.04 -10.40 -1.45
N PRO A 216 -9.45 -10.91 -2.62
CA PRO A 216 -9.09 -10.29 -3.88
C PRO A 216 -9.73 -8.91 -4.02
N GLY A 217 -8.95 -7.96 -4.53
CA GLY A 217 -9.45 -6.69 -5.04
C GLY A 217 -9.79 -6.85 -6.54
N ASN A 218 -8.94 -6.30 -7.40
CA ASN A 218 -9.15 -6.39 -8.85
C ASN A 218 -8.30 -7.48 -9.54
N ILE A 219 -7.49 -8.26 -8.81
CA ILE A 219 -6.57 -9.23 -9.41
C ILE A 219 -7.29 -10.26 -10.29
N ILE A 220 -8.41 -10.81 -9.82
CA ILE A 220 -9.15 -11.84 -10.56
C ILE A 220 -9.86 -11.22 -11.77
N SER A 221 -10.54 -10.09 -11.58
CA SER A 221 -11.24 -9.39 -12.66
C SER A 221 -10.29 -8.92 -13.76
N ASN A 222 -9.12 -8.38 -13.40
CA ASN A 222 -8.11 -7.95 -14.36
C ASN A 222 -7.55 -9.15 -15.14
N TYR A 223 -7.19 -10.24 -14.44
CA TYR A 223 -6.69 -11.44 -15.10
C TYR A 223 -7.74 -12.06 -16.05
N MET A 224 -8.98 -12.18 -15.60
CA MET A 224 -10.07 -12.68 -16.47
C MET A 224 -10.33 -11.73 -17.65
N CYS A 225 -10.23 -10.43 -17.45
CA CYS A 225 -10.35 -9.46 -18.53
C CYS A 225 -9.27 -9.66 -19.60
N HIS A 226 -8.03 -9.89 -19.16
CA HIS A 226 -6.92 -10.18 -20.06
C HIS A 226 -7.14 -11.49 -20.84
N GLU A 227 -7.44 -12.60 -20.15
CA GLU A 227 -7.60 -13.91 -20.76
C GLU A 227 -8.82 -14.01 -21.69
N LEU A 228 -9.92 -13.39 -21.33
CA LEU A 228 -11.19 -13.55 -22.04
C LEU A 228 -11.40 -12.51 -23.14
N PHE A 229 -10.83 -11.31 -22.98
CA PHE A 229 -11.10 -10.16 -23.86
C PHE A 229 -9.82 -9.55 -24.44
N GLY A 230 -8.62 -9.94 -24.00
CA GLY A 230 -7.35 -9.39 -24.46
C GLY A 230 -7.10 -7.96 -23.99
N LEU A 231 -7.76 -7.53 -22.92
CA LEU A 231 -7.65 -6.19 -22.33
C LEU A 231 -6.94 -6.26 -20.98
N GLU A 232 -6.15 -5.26 -20.63
CA GLU A 232 -5.45 -5.21 -19.37
C GLU A 232 -6.40 -5.19 -18.17
N TYR A 233 -7.51 -4.46 -18.27
CA TYR A 233 -8.58 -4.39 -17.28
C TYR A 233 -9.91 -3.95 -17.92
N ASP A 234 -11.01 -4.16 -17.22
CA ASP A 234 -12.35 -3.72 -17.62
C ASP A 234 -12.54 -2.24 -17.35
N LYS A 235 -12.26 -1.42 -18.37
CA LYS A 235 -12.36 0.05 -18.25
C LYS A 235 -13.80 0.48 -17.94
N ASP A 236 -13.95 1.21 -16.84
CA ASP A 236 -15.22 1.69 -16.31
C ASP A 236 -16.22 0.56 -15.96
N GLY A 237 -15.75 -0.68 -15.79
CA GLY A 237 -16.59 -1.84 -15.44
C GLY A 237 -17.64 -2.21 -16.51
N LYS A 238 -17.46 -1.80 -17.75
CA LYS A 238 -18.49 -1.92 -18.81
C LYS A 238 -18.80 -3.34 -19.22
N ILE A 239 -17.77 -4.19 -19.24
CA ILE A 239 -17.94 -5.60 -19.62
C ILE A 239 -18.65 -6.33 -18.48
N ALA A 240 -18.18 -6.20 -17.26
CA ALA A 240 -18.80 -6.80 -16.09
C ALA A 240 -20.26 -6.33 -15.90
N ALA A 241 -20.54 -5.04 -16.15
CA ALA A 241 -21.91 -4.50 -16.06
C ALA A 241 -22.88 -5.09 -17.10
N SER A 242 -22.39 -5.66 -18.20
CA SER A 242 -23.22 -6.33 -19.22
C SER A 242 -23.51 -7.79 -18.87
N GLY A 243 -22.74 -8.38 -17.94
CA GLY A 243 -22.91 -9.75 -17.46
C GLY A 243 -23.85 -9.85 -16.27
N LYS A 244 -24.09 -11.08 -15.85
CA LYS A 244 -24.85 -11.43 -14.64
C LYS A 244 -23.99 -12.23 -13.69
N VAL A 245 -24.16 -11.97 -12.41
CA VAL A 245 -23.49 -12.76 -11.35
C VAL A 245 -24.05 -14.19 -11.37
N ASP A 246 -23.17 -15.17 -11.47
CA ASP A 246 -23.53 -16.59 -11.35
C ASP A 246 -23.26 -17.04 -9.90
N GLU A 247 -24.31 -17.50 -9.23
CA GLU A 247 -24.24 -17.89 -7.81
C GLU A 247 -23.34 -19.10 -7.56
N LYS A 248 -23.27 -20.06 -8.50
CA LYS A 248 -22.41 -21.25 -8.34
C LYS A 248 -20.94 -20.92 -8.45
N LEU A 249 -20.59 -20.00 -9.36
CA LEU A 249 -19.23 -19.49 -9.49
C LEU A 249 -18.86 -18.65 -8.26
N LEU A 250 -19.76 -17.79 -7.80
CA LEU A 250 -19.53 -16.99 -6.60
C LEU A 250 -19.32 -17.89 -5.37
N GLU A 251 -20.16 -18.91 -5.19
CA GLU A 251 -20.00 -19.91 -4.12
C GLU A 251 -18.65 -20.63 -4.21
N TYR A 252 -18.25 -21.04 -5.43
CA TYR A 252 -16.94 -21.65 -5.67
C TYR A 252 -15.80 -20.72 -5.25
N PHE A 253 -15.84 -19.45 -5.62
CA PHE A 253 -14.86 -18.46 -5.18
C PHE A 253 -14.82 -18.29 -3.65
N MET A 254 -15.98 -18.27 -3.01
CA MET A 254 -16.08 -18.10 -1.56
C MET A 254 -15.61 -19.32 -0.75
N GLN A 255 -15.34 -20.46 -1.40
CA GLN A 255 -14.71 -21.65 -0.80
C GLN A 255 -13.18 -21.58 -0.84
N HIS A 256 -12.57 -20.51 -1.38
CA HIS A 256 -11.12 -20.36 -1.44
C HIS A 256 -10.50 -20.39 -0.04
N PRO A 257 -9.36 -21.10 0.21
CA PRO A 257 -8.78 -21.31 1.55
C PRO A 257 -8.16 -20.03 2.15
N PHE A 258 -8.22 -18.89 1.49
CA PHE A 258 -7.76 -17.62 2.01
C PHE A 258 -8.33 -17.29 3.40
N TRP A 259 -9.62 -17.61 3.63
CA TRP A 259 -10.31 -17.30 4.90
C TRP A 259 -10.02 -18.29 6.03
N ASP A 260 -9.31 -19.39 5.77
CA ASP A 260 -8.83 -20.29 6.81
C ASP A 260 -7.67 -19.68 7.63
N ARG A 261 -7.08 -18.61 7.12
CA ARG A 261 -6.04 -17.86 7.82
C ARG A 261 -6.65 -16.97 8.91
N PRO A 262 -6.09 -16.98 10.14
CA PRO A 262 -6.54 -16.06 11.19
C PRO A 262 -6.19 -14.60 10.84
N VAL A 263 -6.96 -13.66 11.36
CA VAL A 263 -6.61 -12.23 11.29
C VAL A 263 -5.63 -11.85 12.39
N PRO A 264 -4.68 -10.92 12.14
CA PRO A 264 -4.46 -10.23 10.87
C PRO A 264 -3.87 -11.16 9.83
N ARG A 265 -4.44 -11.15 8.63
CA ARG A 265 -3.97 -11.97 7.52
C ARG A 265 -3.54 -11.10 6.36
N SER A 266 -2.57 -11.60 5.61
CA SER A 266 -2.12 -11.01 4.35
C SER A 266 -2.42 -11.92 3.18
N GLY A 267 -2.86 -11.34 2.07
CA GLY A 267 -3.04 -11.99 0.78
C GLY A 267 -1.89 -11.68 -0.15
N TRP A 268 -1.60 -12.60 -1.04
CA TRP A 268 -0.57 -12.45 -2.07
C TRP A 268 -1.16 -12.71 -3.45
N SER A 269 -0.51 -12.21 -4.48
CA SER A 269 -0.91 -12.51 -5.85
C SER A 269 -0.89 -14.01 -6.14
N GLN A 270 0.00 -14.76 -5.50
CA GLN A 270 0.07 -16.22 -5.63
C GLN A 270 -1.14 -16.96 -5.06
N ASP A 271 -1.87 -16.37 -4.11
CA ASP A 271 -3.12 -16.94 -3.60
C ASP A 271 -4.17 -17.05 -4.71
N TYR A 272 -4.16 -16.10 -5.64
CA TYR A 272 -5.03 -16.05 -6.81
C TYR A 272 -4.19 -16.18 -8.07
N SER A 273 -3.45 -17.30 -8.16
CA SER A 273 -2.49 -17.54 -9.25
C SER A 273 -3.16 -17.61 -10.61
N ALA A 274 -2.34 -17.44 -11.67
CA ALA A 274 -2.77 -17.61 -13.04
C ALA A 274 -3.45 -18.98 -13.27
N ASP A 275 -2.85 -20.05 -12.72
CA ASP A 275 -3.37 -21.41 -12.86
C ASP A 275 -4.75 -21.54 -12.19
N TYR A 276 -4.93 -20.99 -10.97
CA TYR A 276 -6.22 -20.99 -10.29
C TYR A 276 -7.31 -20.31 -11.13
N ILE A 277 -6.99 -19.17 -11.72
CA ILE A 277 -7.97 -18.40 -12.51
C ILE A 277 -8.26 -19.10 -13.84
N GLN A 278 -7.24 -19.65 -14.52
CA GLN A 278 -7.43 -20.43 -15.76
C GLN A 278 -8.25 -21.70 -15.53
N ASP A 279 -8.00 -22.42 -14.43
CA ASP A 279 -8.81 -23.58 -14.03
C ASP A 279 -10.26 -23.19 -13.77
N THR A 280 -10.48 -22.04 -13.13
CA THR A 280 -11.81 -21.51 -12.90
C THR A 280 -12.51 -21.18 -14.22
N ILE A 281 -11.86 -20.49 -15.15
CA ILE A 281 -12.39 -20.19 -16.49
C ILE A 281 -12.76 -21.49 -17.23
N ARG A 282 -11.90 -22.50 -17.17
CA ARG A 282 -12.18 -23.82 -17.80
C ARG A 282 -13.39 -24.52 -17.18
N LYS A 283 -13.45 -24.55 -15.85
CA LYS A 283 -14.52 -25.21 -15.10
C LYS A 283 -15.89 -24.58 -15.35
N PHE A 284 -15.94 -23.27 -15.54
CA PHE A 284 -17.16 -22.51 -15.76
C PHE A 284 -17.30 -22.00 -17.20
N SER A 285 -16.63 -22.65 -18.16
CA SER A 285 -16.64 -22.27 -19.59
C SER A 285 -18.01 -22.32 -20.28
N TYR A 286 -19.01 -22.87 -19.63
CA TYR A 286 -20.39 -22.85 -20.07
C TYR A 286 -21.11 -21.51 -19.84
N LEU A 287 -20.53 -20.62 -19.02
CA LEU A 287 -21.05 -19.28 -18.77
C LEU A 287 -20.56 -18.30 -19.85
N PRO A 288 -21.36 -17.28 -20.19
CA PRO A 288 -20.88 -16.13 -20.96
C PRO A 288 -19.64 -15.51 -20.32
N LYS A 289 -18.73 -14.97 -21.12
CA LYS A 289 -17.50 -14.33 -20.64
C LYS A 289 -17.78 -13.13 -19.75
N GLU A 290 -18.82 -12.37 -20.07
CA GLU A 290 -19.29 -11.24 -19.32
C GLU A 290 -19.80 -11.65 -17.92
N ASP A 291 -20.46 -12.81 -17.82
CA ASP A 291 -20.94 -13.35 -16.54
C ASP A 291 -19.78 -13.81 -15.63
N LEU A 292 -18.72 -14.40 -16.23
CA LEU A 292 -17.50 -14.73 -15.51
C LEU A 292 -16.88 -13.46 -14.90
N LEU A 293 -16.79 -12.39 -15.68
CA LEU A 293 -16.19 -11.13 -15.22
C LEU A 293 -17.09 -10.40 -14.19
N ALA A 294 -18.40 -10.41 -14.40
CA ALA A 294 -19.36 -9.87 -13.43
C ALA A 294 -19.26 -10.58 -12.08
N THR A 295 -19.13 -11.93 -12.12
CA THR A 295 -18.99 -12.73 -10.89
C THR A 295 -17.65 -12.50 -10.21
N ALA A 296 -16.57 -12.25 -10.95
CA ALA A 296 -15.27 -11.87 -10.38
C ALA A 296 -15.37 -10.53 -9.62
N CYS A 297 -16.08 -9.53 -10.16
CA CYS A 297 -16.36 -8.28 -9.45
C CYS A 297 -17.22 -8.50 -8.19
N ALA A 298 -18.25 -9.35 -8.29
CA ALA A 298 -19.11 -9.70 -7.16
C ALA A 298 -18.34 -10.43 -6.05
N PHE A 299 -17.33 -11.22 -6.42
CA PHE A 299 -16.46 -11.89 -5.45
C PHE A 299 -15.69 -10.89 -4.58
N THR A 300 -15.16 -9.80 -5.14
CA THR A 300 -14.55 -8.72 -4.36
C THR A 300 -15.53 -8.17 -3.32
N GLY A 301 -16.77 -7.88 -3.73
CA GLY A 301 -17.82 -7.40 -2.81
C GLY A 301 -18.16 -8.40 -1.71
N ALA A 302 -18.32 -9.68 -2.08
CA ALA A 302 -18.62 -10.75 -1.13
C ALA A 302 -17.48 -10.98 -0.13
N ALA A 303 -16.22 -10.90 -0.60
CA ALA A 303 -15.03 -11.02 0.23
C ALA A 303 -14.94 -9.90 1.29
N VAL A 304 -15.19 -8.66 0.89
CA VAL A 304 -15.25 -7.51 1.81
C VAL A 304 -16.37 -7.70 2.84
N ALA A 305 -17.58 -8.04 2.40
CA ALA A 305 -18.73 -8.22 3.28
C ALA A 305 -18.52 -9.34 4.29
N ARG A 306 -17.98 -10.49 3.85
CA ARG A 306 -17.61 -11.61 4.74
C ARG A 306 -16.59 -11.18 5.77
N SER A 307 -15.55 -10.49 5.32
CA SER A 307 -14.45 -10.04 6.19
C SER A 307 -14.93 -9.04 7.24
N LEU A 308 -15.82 -8.11 6.90
CA LEU A 308 -16.46 -7.21 7.85
C LEU A 308 -17.26 -8.00 8.89
N LYS A 309 -18.11 -8.92 8.44
CA LYS A 309 -18.99 -9.72 9.31
C LYS A 309 -18.23 -10.60 10.29
N GLU A 310 -17.14 -11.24 9.82
CA GLU A 310 -16.41 -12.23 10.61
C GLU A 310 -15.35 -11.62 11.52
N ASN A 311 -14.78 -10.44 11.16
CA ASN A 311 -13.55 -9.95 11.78
C ASN A 311 -13.65 -8.52 12.36
N VAL A 312 -14.73 -7.78 12.08
CA VAL A 312 -14.91 -6.44 12.66
C VAL A 312 -15.98 -6.52 13.74
N PRO A 313 -15.69 -6.09 14.98
CA PRO A 313 -16.67 -6.06 16.07
C PRO A 313 -17.96 -5.32 15.67
N GLU A 314 -19.11 -5.88 16.02
CA GLU A 314 -20.42 -5.30 15.66
C GLU A 314 -20.59 -3.86 16.16
N GLU A 315 -20.00 -3.55 17.31
CA GLU A 315 -19.99 -2.18 17.85
C GLU A 315 -19.34 -1.19 16.87
N ILE A 316 -18.22 -1.58 16.23
CA ILE A 316 -17.51 -0.75 15.23
C ILE A 316 -18.37 -0.60 13.97
N ILE A 317 -18.97 -1.71 13.51
CA ILE A 317 -19.90 -1.69 12.37
C ILE A 317 -21.03 -0.69 12.61
N ARG A 318 -21.68 -0.75 13.78
CA ARG A 318 -22.79 0.16 14.13
C ARG A 318 -22.38 1.64 14.23
N GLN A 319 -21.15 1.91 14.64
CA GLN A 319 -20.61 3.28 14.72
C GLN A 319 -20.18 3.84 13.37
N THR A 320 -19.83 2.98 12.43
CA THR A 320 -19.32 3.38 11.12
C THR A 320 -20.47 3.82 10.21
N LYS A 321 -20.38 5.04 9.68
CA LYS A 321 -21.33 5.57 8.69
C LYS A 321 -20.81 5.53 7.27
N LYS A 322 -19.48 5.60 7.12
CA LYS A 322 -18.82 5.62 5.82
C LYS A 322 -17.63 4.67 5.78
N LEU A 323 -17.48 3.97 4.66
CA LEU A 323 -16.31 3.20 4.29
C LEU A 323 -15.59 3.95 3.16
N TYR A 324 -14.39 4.46 3.44
CA TYR A 324 -13.60 5.25 2.48
C TYR A 324 -12.72 4.34 1.63
N ALA A 325 -13.09 4.16 0.36
CA ALA A 325 -12.32 3.33 -0.57
C ALA A 325 -11.22 4.13 -1.28
N SER A 326 -10.12 3.44 -1.61
CA SER A 326 -8.98 3.94 -2.38
C SER A 326 -8.36 2.84 -3.23
N GLY A 327 -7.34 3.16 -4.01
CA GLY A 327 -6.66 2.22 -4.91
C GLY A 327 -7.31 2.14 -6.29
N GLY A 328 -6.65 1.40 -7.21
CA GLY A 328 -7.08 1.32 -8.61
C GLY A 328 -8.47 0.72 -8.84
N GLY A 329 -8.91 -0.17 -7.93
CA GLY A 329 -10.20 -0.84 -8.03
C GLY A 329 -11.41 0.09 -7.90
N VAL A 330 -11.26 1.28 -7.30
CA VAL A 330 -12.36 2.26 -7.23
C VAL A 330 -12.76 2.81 -8.60
N LYS A 331 -11.88 2.68 -9.61
CA LYS A 331 -12.16 3.08 -11.00
C LYS A 331 -13.11 2.12 -11.71
N ASN A 332 -13.43 0.98 -11.10
CA ASN A 332 -14.41 0.02 -11.62
C ASN A 332 -15.73 0.17 -10.87
N PRO A 333 -16.75 0.85 -11.47
CA PRO A 333 -18.04 1.06 -10.83
C PRO A 333 -18.78 -0.24 -10.47
N GLN A 334 -18.52 -1.34 -11.19
CA GLN A 334 -19.15 -2.60 -10.88
C GLN A 334 -18.59 -3.20 -9.58
N ILE A 335 -17.27 -3.13 -9.37
CA ILE A 335 -16.67 -3.52 -8.07
C ILE A 335 -17.26 -2.68 -6.94
N MET A 336 -17.30 -1.34 -7.11
CA MET A 336 -17.85 -0.44 -6.10
C MET A 336 -19.32 -0.74 -5.79
N LYS A 337 -20.13 -1.01 -6.82
CA LYS A 337 -21.53 -1.41 -6.65
C LYS A 337 -21.66 -2.73 -5.88
N GLU A 338 -20.87 -3.76 -6.26
CA GLU A 338 -20.90 -5.07 -5.64
C GLU A 338 -20.48 -5.03 -4.15
N ILE A 339 -19.57 -4.12 -3.80
CA ILE A 339 -19.22 -3.86 -2.39
C ILE A 339 -20.40 -3.17 -1.69
N GLN A 340 -20.92 -2.04 -2.23
CA GLN A 340 -22.00 -1.28 -1.61
C GLN A 340 -23.23 -2.14 -1.35
N ASP A 341 -23.64 -2.95 -2.32
CA ASP A 341 -24.85 -3.78 -2.25
C ASP A 341 -24.77 -4.85 -1.13
N ARG A 342 -23.54 -5.17 -0.66
CA ARG A 342 -23.28 -6.18 0.37
C ARG A 342 -22.79 -5.61 1.71
N LEU A 343 -22.59 -4.29 1.79
CA LEU A 343 -22.23 -3.66 3.07
C LEU A 343 -23.36 -3.80 4.09
N PRO A 344 -23.05 -3.82 5.39
CA PRO A 344 -24.05 -3.71 6.44
C PRO A 344 -24.90 -2.45 6.27
N GLU A 345 -26.20 -2.56 6.59
CA GLU A 345 -27.15 -1.46 6.51
C GLU A 345 -26.65 -0.23 7.26
N GLY A 346 -26.76 0.95 6.63
CA GLY A 346 -26.35 2.23 7.18
C GLY A 346 -24.90 2.60 6.95
N ILE A 347 -24.09 1.77 6.28
CA ILE A 347 -22.74 2.10 5.83
C ILE A 347 -22.78 2.52 4.36
N GLU A 348 -22.36 3.74 4.09
CA GLU A 348 -22.16 4.28 2.75
C GLU A 348 -20.73 4.00 2.29
N LEU A 349 -20.58 3.40 1.08
CA LEU A 349 -19.29 3.31 0.42
C LEU A 349 -19.01 4.62 -0.31
N THR A 350 -17.90 5.24 0.03
CA THR A 350 -17.42 6.43 -0.68
C THR A 350 -15.94 6.28 -1.00
N THR A 351 -15.31 7.31 -1.55
CA THR A 351 -13.87 7.27 -1.84
C THR A 351 -13.11 8.27 -0.99
N SER A 352 -11.78 8.11 -0.92
CA SER A 352 -10.90 9.08 -0.25
C SER A 352 -10.92 10.47 -0.88
N ALA A 353 -11.51 10.64 -2.08
CA ALA A 353 -11.75 11.95 -2.67
C ALA A 353 -12.66 12.83 -1.80
N GLU A 354 -13.60 12.25 -1.06
CA GLU A 354 -14.48 12.99 -0.15
C GLU A 354 -13.71 13.68 0.99
N ILE A 355 -12.58 13.11 1.37
CA ILE A 355 -11.67 13.71 2.36
C ILE A 355 -10.50 14.48 1.71
N GLY A 356 -10.61 14.82 0.43
CA GLY A 356 -9.68 15.64 -0.31
C GLY A 356 -8.42 14.90 -0.82
N ILE A 357 -8.40 13.57 -0.78
CA ILE A 357 -7.29 12.75 -1.30
C ILE A 357 -7.80 11.90 -2.46
N PRO A 358 -7.34 12.14 -3.72
CA PRO A 358 -7.71 11.27 -4.83
C PRO A 358 -7.32 9.81 -4.55
N PRO A 359 -8.22 8.85 -4.83
CA PRO A 359 -8.03 7.45 -4.45
C PRO A 359 -6.74 6.81 -4.97
N GLU A 360 -6.31 7.17 -6.17
CA GLU A 360 -5.09 6.69 -6.82
C GLU A 360 -3.81 7.17 -6.13
N TYR A 361 -3.85 8.33 -5.48
CA TYR A 361 -2.67 8.94 -4.86
C TYR A 361 -2.57 8.73 -3.35
N LYS A 362 -3.53 8.04 -2.72
CA LYS A 362 -3.53 7.85 -1.26
C LYS A 362 -2.25 7.18 -0.75
N GLU A 363 -1.68 6.26 -1.52
CA GLU A 363 -0.42 5.59 -1.15
C GLU A 363 0.78 6.55 -1.19
N ALA A 364 0.89 7.40 -2.19
CA ALA A 364 1.95 8.40 -2.26
C ALA A 364 1.81 9.45 -1.13
N VAL A 365 0.57 9.86 -0.79
CA VAL A 365 0.29 10.72 0.38
C VAL A 365 0.74 10.06 1.68
N LYS A 366 0.54 8.75 1.83
CA LYS A 366 1.04 7.98 2.99
C LYS A 366 2.55 8.14 3.17
N PHE A 367 3.33 8.00 2.10
CA PHE A 367 4.78 8.11 2.20
C PHE A 367 5.27 9.53 2.44
N ALA A 368 4.60 10.54 1.87
CA ALA A 368 4.86 11.94 2.22
C ALA A 368 4.63 12.18 3.72
N THR A 369 3.53 11.67 4.27
CA THR A 369 3.15 11.83 5.69
C THR A 369 4.12 11.10 6.61
N LEU A 370 4.53 9.87 6.26
CA LEU A 370 5.53 9.11 6.99
C LEU A 370 6.89 9.83 7.01
N ALA A 371 7.35 10.33 5.86
CA ALA A 371 8.60 11.07 5.78
C ALA A 371 8.57 12.35 6.61
N TYR A 372 7.46 13.08 6.58
CA TYR A 372 7.28 14.27 7.40
C TYR A 372 7.33 13.92 8.90
N SER A 373 6.70 12.83 9.30
CA SER A 373 6.78 12.32 10.67
C SER A 373 8.20 11.93 11.09
N THR A 374 8.93 11.28 10.17
CA THR A 374 10.31 10.85 10.40
C THR A 374 11.23 12.02 10.72
N ILE A 375 11.19 13.10 9.92
CA ILE A 375 12.04 14.29 10.14
C ILE A 375 11.65 15.09 11.41
N HIS A 376 10.45 14.86 11.92
CA HIS A 376 9.97 15.41 13.18
C HIS A 376 10.08 14.45 14.37
N CYS A 377 10.79 13.31 14.19
CA CYS A 377 10.97 12.29 15.24
C CYS A 377 9.66 11.72 15.81
N ILE A 378 8.61 11.65 15.00
CA ILE A 378 7.29 11.12 15.38
C ILE A 378 7.21 9.65 14.95
N PRO A 379 6.85 8.72 15.85
CA PRO A 379 6.67 7.31 15.49
C PRO A 379 5.60 7.11 14.42
N GLY A 380 5.99 6.46 13.32
CA GLY A 380 5.15 6.26 12.12
C GLY A 380 4.52 4.87 11.99
N ASN A 381 4.73 3.96 12.94
CA ASN A 381 4.06 2.64 12.91
C ASN A 381 2.79 2.63 13.77
N ILE A 382 1.94 1.63 13.52
CA ILE A 382 0.77 1.30 14.34
C ILE A 382 0.99 -0.11 14.89
N PRO A 383 1.60 -0.26 16.08
CA PRO A 383 1.93 -1.58 16.65
C PRO A 383 0.74 -2.52 16.72
N ALA A 384 -0.45 -2.03 17.05
CA ALA A 384 -1.66 -2.84 17.11
C ALA A 384 -2.08 -3.43 15.76
N ALA A 385 -1.73 -2.79 14.64
CA ALA A 385 -2.04 -3.29 13.29
C ALA A 385 -0.91 -4.14 12.70
N GLY A 386 0.35 -3.87 13.07
CA GLY A 386 1.54 -4.55 12.55
C GLY A 386 2.14 -5.59 13.51
N HIS A 387 1.60 -5.73 14.72
CA HIS A 387 2.12 -6.59 15.80
C HIS A 387 3.55 -6.27 16.23
N ALA A 388 4.00 -5.04 16.03
CA ALA A 388 5.26 -4.56 16.60
C ALA A 388 5.16 -4.45 18.12
N SER A 389 6.23 -4.75 18.85
CA SER A 389 6.26 -4.66 20.31
C SER A 389 6.36 -3.22 20.84
N GLN A 390 6.69 -2.25 19.96
CA GLN A 390 6.87 -0.85 20.35
C GLN A 390 6.63 0.13 19.20
N TYR A 391 6.48 1.41 19.55
CA TYR A 391 6.48 2.50 18.59
C TYR A 391 7.89 2.75 18.03
N ALA A 392 7.98 3.05 16.72
CA ALA A 392 9.25 3.27 16.03
C ALA A 392 9.18 4.50 15.12
N ILE A 393 10.28 5.28 15.10
CA ILE A 393 10.49 6.29 14.05
C ILE A 393 10.87 5.52 12.79
N MET A 394 10.07 5.69 11.75
CA MET A 394 10.18 4.91 10.52
C MET A 394 11.09 5.62 9.50
N GLY A 395 11.81 4.84 8.69
CA GLY A 395 12.55 5.36 7.55
C GLY A 395 14.00 5.73 7.81
N ARG A 396 14.72 5.93 6.71
CA ARG A 396 16.11 6.40 6.65
C ARG A 396 16.16 7.74 5.94
N ILE A 397 16.87 8.72 6.51
CA ILE A 397 16.98 10.06 5.96
C ILE A 397 18.29 10.17 5.18
N ALA A 398 18.21 10.61 3.92
CA ALA A 398 19.34 11.10 3.14
C ALA A 398 19.19 12.60 2.96
N LEU A 399 20.19 13.37 3.41
CA LEU A 399 20.21 14.81 3.32
C LEU A 399 20.62 15.27 1.92
N ALA A 400 19.96 16.31 1.44
CA ALA A 400 20.23 16.93 0.16
C ALA A 400 21.48 17.80 0.17
N PRO A 401 22.12 18.05 -0.99
CA PRO A 401 23.26 18.94 -1.12
C PRO A 401 23.02 20.36 -0.62
N ARG A 402 21.77 20.84 -0.59
CA ARG A 402 21.41 22.16 -0.04
C ARG A 402 21.86 22.40 1.41
N HIS A 403 22.18 21.33 2.15
CA HIS A 403 22.68 21.41 3.52
C HIS A 403 24.21 21.45 3.63
N ILE A 404 24.93 21.45 2.51
CA ILE A 404 26.40 21.52 2.52
C ILE A 404 26.81 22.88 3.13
N ALA A 405 27.47 22.82 4.30
CA ALA A 405 27.92 24.01 5.00
C ALA A 405 29.17 24.64 4.33
N GLY A 406 29.24 25.98 4.32
CA GLY A 406 30.52 26.71 4.22
C GLY A 406 31.21 26.64 2.87
N GLY A 407 30.56 26.92 1.75
CA GLY A 407 31.24 27.29 0.52
C GLY A 407 31.84 26.14 -0.30
N TYR A 408 31.46 24.91 -0.05
CA TYR A 408 31.74 23.83 -1.00
C TYR A 408 30.79 23.97 -2.19
N GLU A 409 31.17 24.83 -3.15
CA GLU A 409 30.48 24.91 -4.44
C GLU A 409 30.77 23.65 -5.26
N PHE A 410 29.74 22.83 -5.49
CA PHE A 410 29.77 21.79 -6.51
C PHE A 410 29.70 22.49 -7.88
N LYS A 411 30.84 22.69 -8.53
CA LYS A 411 30.84 23.02 -9.96
C LYS A 411 30.40 21.77 -10.74
N ARG A 412 29.19 21.81 -11.27
CA ARG A 412 28.72 20.84 -12.28
C ARG A 412 29.39 21.04 -13.59
#